data_17a83afa906a4bd164da1777a211b5a6
#
_entry.id   17a83afa906a4bd164da1777a211b5a6
#
_cell.length_a   1.000
_cell.length_b   1.000
_cell.length_c   1.000
_cell.angle_alpha   90.00
_cell.angle_beta   90.00
_cell.angle_gamma   90.00
#
_symmetry.space_group_name_H-M   'P 1'
#
loop_
_entity.id
_entity.type
_entity.pdbx_description
1 polymer ?
#
loop_
_entity_poly.entity_id
_entity_poly.type
_entity_poly.pdbx_seq_one_letter_code
_entity_poly.pdbx_strand_id
1 'polypeptide(L)'
;DVVIGLGGGKALDTGKAVAFELKASVIDFASTASMDAPTAAVSVIYNEDGSFSGYEFYPKNPDTVIVDSEIVAQAPVRLFASGMSDGLATLIEVESTLRRQGQNMFHGKPTLASLAIAQKCEEVIFEYGYSAYTSVENHIVTPQVDAVIEANTLLSGLGFENGGLAGAHAIHNGFTALEGDIHHLTHGEKVAYGILVQLVLENAPTEKFMKYKTFFDNINMPTTLEGLHIENTSYEELVQVGERALTPNDTFANLSDKITADEIADAILTVNDLSKSQFN
;
A
#
# COMPACT_ATOMS: atom_id res chain seq x y z
N ASP A 1 30.71 -3.82 9.30
CA ASP A 1 30.28 -4.27 7.99
C ASP A 1 28.96 -3.55 7.61
N VAL A 2 28.69 -3.46 6.32
CA VAL A 2 27.50 -2.82 5.76
C VAL A 2 26.86 -3.77 4.74
N VAL A 3 25.55 -3.92 4.78
CA VAL A 3 24.77 -4.59 3.73
C VAL A 3 24.09 -3.50 2.90
N ILE A 4 24.10 -3.64 1.58
CA ILE A 4 23.40 -2.74 0.67
C ILE A 4 22.29 -3.53 -0.02
N GLY A 5 21.03 -3.19 0.27
CA GLY A 5 19.86 -3.62 -0.48
C GLY A 5 19.70 -2.71 -1.70
N LEU A 6 19.89 -3.23 -2.93
CA LEU A 6 19.75 -2.45 -4.16
C LEU A 6 18.66 -3.05 -5.04
N GLY A 7 17.61 -2.29 -5.30
CA GLY A 7 16.51 -2.74 -6.17
C GLY A 7 15.12 -2.26 -5.73
N GLY A 8 14.11 -3.04 -6.05
CA GLY A 8 12.73 -2.86 -5.56
C GLY A 8 12.51 -3.55 -4.21
N GLY A 9 11.28 -3.52 -3.70
CA GLY A 9 10.92 -3.97 -2.34
C GLY A 9 11.53 -5.30 -1.91
N LYS A 10 11.46 -6.36 -2.71
CA LYS A 10 12.05 -7.67 -2.36
C LYS A 10 13.55 -7.61 -2.12
N ALA A 11 14.29 -6.81 -2.88
CA ALA A 11 15.73 -6.67 -2.70
C ALA A 11 16.06 -5.88 -1.43
N LEU A 12 15.27 -4.84 -1.14
CA LEU A 12 15.42 -4.04 0.08
C LEU A 12 15.08 -4.87 1.32
N ASP A 13 13.96 -5.58 1.30
CA ASP A 13 13.56 -6.48 2.39
C ASP A 13 14.60 -7.57 2.66
N THR A 14 15.16 -8.16 1.60
CA THR A 14 16.26 -9.12 1.73
C THR A 14 17.50 -8.46 2.35
N GLY A 15 17.85 -7.24 1.92
CA GLY A 15 18.96 -6.47 2.47
C GLY A 15 18.80 -6.22 3.96
N LYS A 16 17.62 -5.80 4.42
CA LYS A 16 17.28 -5.60 5.83
C LYS A 16 17.40 -6.90 6.64
N ALA A 17 16.82 -7.99 6.15
CA ALA A 17 16.89 -9.29 6.82
C ALA A 17 18.33 -9.78 6.97
N VAL A 18 19.13 -9.75 5.90
CA VAL A 18 20.55 -10.13 5.92
C VAL A 18 21.36 -9.24 6.87
N ALA A 19 21.13 -7.92 6.84
CA ALA A 19 21.82 -6.98 7.73
C ALA A 19 21.50 -7.26 9.20
N PHE A 20 20.25 -7.57 9.51
CA PHE A 20 19.81 -7.91 10.87
C PHE A 20 20.52 -9.18 11.38
N GLU A 21 20.52 -10.26 10.60
CA GLU A 21 21.21 -11.51 10.94
C GLU A 21 22.72 -11.33 11.15
N LEU A 22 23.35 -10.52 10.29
CA LEU A 22 24.78 -10.24 10.38
C LEU A 22 25.14 -9.17 11.44
N LYS A 23 24.14 -8.52 12.07
CA LYS A 23 24.31 -7.37 12.97
C LYS A 23 25.11 -6.24 12.31
N ALA A 24 24.88 -6.03 11.02
CA ALA A 24 25.50 -5.01 10.20
C ALA A 24 24.60 -3.78 10.05
N SER A 25 25.16 -2.68 9.60
CA SER A 25 24.38 -1.54 9.11
C SER A 25 23.74 -1.87 7.78
N VAL A 26 22.57 -1.29 7.50
CA VAL A 26 21.88 -1.47 6.23
C VAL A 26 21.73 -0.14 5.48
N ILE A 27 22.03 -0.18 4.18
CA ILE A 27 21.74 0.90 3.23
C ILE A 27 20.72 0.36 2.23
N ASP A 28 19.54 0.96 2.19
CA ASP A 28 18.54 0.67 1.18
C ASP A 28 18.69 1.65 0.01
N PHE A 29 19.10 1.12 -1.16
CA PHE A 29 19.17 1.87 -2.40
C PHE A 29 17.98 1.47 -3.28
N ALA A 30 16.90 2.27 -3.24
CA ALA A 30 15.70 2.00 -3.98
C ALA A 30 15.83 2.38 -5.45
N SER A 31 15.63 1.42 -6.35
CA SER A 31 15.61 1.66 -7.81
C SER A 31 14.22 2.01 -8.35
N THR A 32 13.20 1.94 -7.49
CA THR A 32 11.80 2.29 -7.78
C THR A 32 11.17 2.93 -6.55
N ALA A 33 10.20 3.81 -6.74
CA ALA A 33 9.36 4.33 -5.66
C ALA A 33 7.98 3.67 -5.69
N SER A 34 7.96 2.32 -5.71
CA SER A 34 6.76 1.50 -5.93
C SER A 34 6.00 1.12 -4.66
N MET A 35 6.57 1.41 -3.50
CA MET A 35 6.04 1.13 -2.16
C MET A 35 6.91 1.81 -1.10
N ASP A 36 6.54 1.70 0.14
CA ASP A 36 7.17 2.33 1.31
C ASP A 36 8.24 1.48 2.02
N ALA A 37 8.53 0.29 1.52
CA ALA A 37 9.55 -0.62 2.05
C ALA A 37 10.94 0.03 2.30
N PRO A 38 11.41 1.05 1.53
CA PRO A 38 12.76 1.59 1.72
C PRO A 38 13.03 2.16 3.10
N THR A 39 12.02 2.70 3.77
CA THR A 39 12.20 3.39 5.06
C THR A 39 11.69 2.60 6.26
N ALA A 40 10.90 1.56 6.03
CA ALA A 40 10.25 0.81 7.10
C ALA A 40 11.20 -0.17 7.81
N ALA A 41 11.08 -0.27 9.14
CA ALA A 41 11.78 -1.26 9.95
C ALA A 41 11.07 -2.63 9.94
N VAL A 42 10.58 -3.02 8.79
CA VAL A 42 9.87 -4.27 8.56
C VAL A 42 10.26 -4.84 7.19
N SER A 43 10.28 -6.15 7.07
CA SER A 43 10.38 -6.86 5.79
C SER A 43 9.20 -7.80 5.62
N VAL A 44 8.72 -7.91 4.39
CA VAL A 44 7.75 -8.93 4.00
C VAL A 44 8.52 -10.18 3.57
N ILE A 45 8.29 -11.27 4.26
CA ILE A 45 8.98 -12.54 4.00
C ILE A 45 8.07 -13.45 3.17
N TYR A 46 8.66 -14.06 2.15
CA TYR A 46 7.98 -14.99 1.26
C TYR A 46 8.62 -16.38 1.36
N ASN A 47 7.80 -17.41 1.20
CA ASN A 47 8.24 -18.79 1.04
C ASN A 47 8.93 -19.01 -0.31
N GLU A 48 9.58 -20.18 -0.49
CA GLU A 48 10.24 -20.54 -1.76
C GLU A 48 9.26 -20.61 -2.95
N ASP A 49 8.00 -20.94 -2.70
CA ASP A 49 6.92 -20.97 -3.70
C ASP A 49 6.36 -19.57 -4.03
N GLY A 50 6.86 -18.51 -3.37
CA GLY A 50 6.41 -17.13 -3.53
C GLY A 50 5.18 -16.75 -2.69
N SER A 51 4.63 -17.64 -1.89
CA SER A 51 3.54 -17.35 -0.97
C SER A 51 4.02 -16.47 0.20
N PHE A 52 3.10 -15.64 0.72
CA PHE A 52 3.37 -14.81 1.91
C PHE A 52 3.65 -15.68 3.13
N SER A 53 4.79 -15.47 3.79
CA SER A 53 5.17 -16.17 5.01
C SER A 53 4.86 -15.34 6.27
N GLY A 54 5.10 -14.05 6.24
CA GLY A 54 4.89 -13.16 7.39
C GLY A 54 5.66 -11.86 7.29
N TYR A 55 5.59 -11.11 8.38
CA TYR A 55 6.39 -9.90 8.57
C TYR A 55 7.55 -10.19 9.53
N GLU A 56 8.72 -9.66 9.21
CA GLU A 56 9.86 -9.60 10.13
C GLU A 56 10.10 -8.15 10.55
N PHE A 57 10.09 -7.91 11.85
CA PHE A 57 10.23 -6.57 12.42
C PHE A 57 11.62 -6.36 12.99
N TYR A 58 12.20 -5.20 12.74
CA TYR A 58 13.54 -4.84 13.16
C TYR A 58 13.50 -3.76 14.25
N PRO A 59 14.53 -3.71 15.13
CA PRO A 59 14.58 -2.73 16.22
C PRO A 59 14.88 -1.29 15.76
N LYS A 60 15.22 -1.10 14.50
CA LYS A 60 15.50 0.21 13.88
C LYS A 60 15.21 0.19 12.39
N ASN A 61 14.91 1.37 11.86
CA ASN A 61 14.81 1.61 10.42
C ASN A 61 16.21 1.49 9.75
N PRO A 62 16.30 1.39 8.42
CA PRO A 62 17.56 1.41 7.69
C PRO A 62 18.46 2.58 8.10
N ASP A 63 19.78 2.34 8.20
CA ASP A 63 20.72 3.38 8.60
C ASP A 63 20.83 4.49 7.55
N THR A 64 20.60 4.15 6.28
CA THR A 64 20.59 5.10 5.17
C THR A 64 19.63 4.60 4.10
N VAL A 65 18.83 5.51 3.57
CA VAL A 65 18.00 5.28 2.39
C VAL A 65 18.45 6.20 1.27
N ILE A 66 18.71 5.63 0.10
CA ILE A 66 19.13 6.36 -1.09
C ILE A 66 18.06 6.13 -2.17
N VAL A 67 17.52 7.20 -2.69
CA VAL A 67 16.57 7.18 -3.83
C VAL A 67 17.06 8.21 -4.85
N ASP A 68 17.41 7.74 -6.04
CA ASP A 68 17.83 8.60 -7.13
C ASP A 68 16.62 8.81 -8.07
N SER A 69 16.17 10.05 -8.19
CA SER A 69 15.01 10.41 -8.98
C SER A 69 15.18 10.09 -10.48
N GLU A 70 16.41 10.17 -11.01
CA GLU A 70 16.68 9.82 -12.40
C GLU A 70 16.51 8.32 -12.62
N ILE A 71 16.97 7.48 -11.67
CA ILE A 71 16.77 6.03 -11.73
C ILE A 71 15.28 5.70 -11.63
N VAL A 72 14.57 6.31 -10.69
CA VAL A 72 13.12 6.10 -10.52
C VAL A 72 12.35 6.51 -11.77
N ALA A 73 12.69 7.64 -12.39
CA ALA A 73 12.02 8.12 -13.61
C ALA A 73 12.29 7.23 -14.85
N GLN A 74 13.36 6.41 -14.84
CA GLN A 74 13.60 5.42 -15.90
C GLN A 74 12.87 4.09 -15.68
N ALA A 75 12.34 3.85 -14.50
CA ALA A 75 11.56 2.66 -14.21
C ALA A 75 10.15 2.74 -14.87
N PRO A 76 9.47 1.60 -15.09
CA PRO A 76 8.10 1.63 -15.59
C PRO A 76 7.18 2.48 -14.70
N VAL A 77 6.44 3.42 -15.32
CA VAL A 77 5.54 4.35 -14.60
C VAL A 77 4.50 3.63 -13.75
N ARG A 78 4.09 2.41 -14.11
CA ARG A 78 3.23 1.52 -13.33
C ARG A 78 3.75 1.30 -11.91
N LEU A 79 5.08 1.19 -11.72
CA LEU A 79 5.68 1.03 -10.40
C LEU A 79 5.58 2.31 -9.58
N PHE A 80 5.74 3.47 -10.20
CA PHE A 80 5.58 4.77 -9.56
C PHE A 80 4.12 5.00 -9.11
N ALA A 81 3.16 4.65 -9.98
CA ALA A 81 1.73 4.68 -9.66
C ALA A 81 1.36 3.72 -8.52
N SER A 82 1.98 2.53 -8.49
CA SER A 82 1.85 1.58 -7.38
C SER A 82 2.22 2.23 -6.05
N GLY A 83 3.36 2.95 -5.98
CA GLY A 83 3.79 3.64 -4.76
C GLY A 83 2.84 4.76 -4.33
N MET A 84 2.26 5.51 -5.28
CA MET A 84 1.25 6.50 -4.95
C MET A 84 0.00 5.88 -4.34
N SER A 85 -0.42 4.73 -4.85
CA SER A 85 -1.59 4.02 -4.31
C SER A 85 -1.32 3.48 -2.90
N ASP A 86 -0.13 2.94 -2.68
CA ASP A 86 0.33 2.50 -1.37
C ASP A 86 0.35 3.67 -0.38
N GLY A 87 0.96 4.79 -0.76
CA GLY A 87 1.00 6.01 0.04
C GLY A 87 -0.38 6.61 0.37
N LEU A 88 -1.37 6.46 -0.52
CA LEU A 88 -2.74 6.91 -0.25
C LEU A 88 -3.49 6.05 0.78
N ALA A 89 -3.09 4.80 0.98
CA ALA A 89 -3.65 3.97 2.05
C ALA A 89 -3.26 4.50 3.44
N THR A 90 -2.06 5.07 3.56
CA THR A 90 -1.46 5.46 4.83
C THR A 90 -2.39 6.32 5.69
N LEU A 91 -2.96 7.41 5.15
CA LEU A 91 -3.85 8.28 5.94
C LEU A 91 -5.16 7.59 6.31
N ILE A 92 -5.79 6.92 5.35
CA ILE A 92 -7.07 6.23 5.57
C ILE A 92 -6.95 5.23 6.71
N GLU A 93 -5.89 4.44 6.72
CA GLU A 93 -5.67 3.39 7.71
C GLU A 93 -5.23 3.95 9.06
N VAL A 94 -4.38 4.99 9.08
CA VAL A 94 -4.03 5.70 10.33
C VAL A 94 -5.26 6.31 10.98
N GLU A 95 -6.16 6.94 10.21
CA GLU A 95 -7.42 7.47 10.74
C GLU A 95 -8.30 6.37 11.34
N SER A 96 -8.39 5.21 10.70
CA SER A 96 -9.14 4.05 11.21
C SER A 96 -8.53 3.53 12.51
N THR A 97 -7.21 3.35 12.52
CA THR A 97 -6.46 2.91 13.71
C THR A 97 -6.67 3.86 14.89
N LEU A 98 -6.65 5.17 14.65
CA LEU A 98 -6.92 6.19 15.67
C LEU A 98 -8.36 6.11 16.20
N ARG A 99 -9.37 6.01 15.31
CA ARG A 99 -10.78 5.88 15.69
C ARG A 99 -11.04 4.65 16.55
N ARG A 100 -10.37 3.54 16.22
CA ARG A 100 -10.46 2.26 16.96
C ARG A 100 -9.60 2.23 18.21
N GLN A 101 -8.77 3.25 18.48
CA GLN A 101 -7.73 3.21 19.51
C GLN A 101 -6.82 1.98 19.35
N GLY A 102 -6.59 1.59 18.09
CA GLY A 102 -5.82 0.43 17.68
C GLY A 102 -4.32 0.58 17.96
N GLN A 103 -3.53 -0.31 17.37
CA GLN A 103 -2.07 -0.33 17.51
C GLN A 103 -1.40 -0.05 16.18
N ASN A 104 -0.24 0.62 16.24
CA ASN A 104 0.65 0.74 15.08
C ASN A 104 1.42 -0.58 14.86
N MET A 105 2.31 -0.62 13.87
CA MET A 105 3.02 -1.85 13.49
C MET A 105 3.94 -2.39 14.58
N PHE A 106 4.35 -1.58 15.54
CA PHE A 106 5.19 -1.97 16.69
C PHE A 106 4.40 -2.08 18.01
N HIS A 107 3.09 -2.33 17.93
CA HIS A 107 2.18 -2.50 19.07
C HIS A 107 2.08 -1.27 19.99
N GLY A 108 2.56 -0.11 19.50
CA GLY A 108 2.37 1.19 20.16
C GLY A 108 1.05 1.83 19.75
N LYS A 109 0.81 3.05 20.25
CA LYS A 109 -0.35 3.86 19.83
C LYS A 109 0.07 4.86 18.75
N PRO A 110 -0.79 5.09 17.74
CA PRO A 110 -0.59 6.19 16.80
C PRO A 110 -0.41 7.52 17.53
N THR A 111 0.42 8.39 16.99
CA THR A 111 0.73 9.70 17.55
C THR A 111 0.23 10.84 16.67
N LEU A 112 0.18 12.07 17.21
CA LEU A 112 -0.10 13.25 16.38
C LEU A 112 0.95 13.42 15.27
N ALA A 113 2.19 13.01 15.52
CA ALA A 113 3.26 13.07 14.51
C ALA A 113 2.98 12.09 13.36
N SER A 114 2.62 10.83 13.66
CA SER A 114 2.28 9.86 12.60
C SER A 114 1.06 10.29 11.79
N LEU A 115 0.04 10.86 12.42
CA LEU A 115 -1.11 11.43 11.72
C LEU A 115 -0.69 12.58 10.78
N ALA A 116 0.13 13.53 11.27
CA ALA A 116 0.59 14.65 10.46
C ALA A 116 1.44 14.21 9.26
N ILE A 117 2.27 13.17 9.43
CA ILE A 117 3.05 12.57 8.35
C ILE A 117 2.12 11.91 7.31
N ALA A 118 1.15 11.12 7.74
CA ALA A 118 0.17 10.49 6.87
C ALA A 118 -0.69 11.53 6.11
N GLN A 119 -1.12 12.60 6.77
CA GLN A 119 -1.81 13.72 6.13
C GLN A 119 -0.96 14.39 5.05
N LYS A 120 0.33 14.60 5.33
CA LYS A 120 1.24 15.19 4.35
C LYS A 120 1.48 14.27 3.17
N CYS A 121 1.54 12.96 3.40
CA CYS A 121 1.65 11.97 2.32
C CYS A 121 0.45 12.07 1.35
N GLU A 122 -0.77 12.03 1.87
CA GLU A 122 -2.00 12.16 1.06
C GLU A 122 -2.03 13.51 0.31
N GLU A 123 -1.74 14.62 0.99
CA GLU A 123 -1.72 15.96 0.41
C GLU A 123 -0.78 16.03 -0.81
N VAL A 124 0.47 15.57 -0.65
CA VAL A 124 1.49 15.60 -1.72
C VAL A 124 1.06 14.75 -2.91
N ILE A 125 0.53 13.55 -2.66
CA ILE A 125 0.12 12.65 -3.74
C ILE A 125 -1.08 13.24 -4.51
N PHE A 126 -2.09 13.78 -3.85
CA PHE A 126 -3.21 14.40 -4.57
C PHE A 126 -2.84 15.69 -5.27
N GLU A 127 -1.93 16.49 -4.70
CA GLU A 127 -1.52 17.76 -5.30
C GLU A 127 -0.62 17.57 -6.51
N TYR A 128 0.35 16.66 -6.44
CA TYR A 128 1.39 16.51 -7.46
C TYR A 128 1.35 15.20 -8.23
N GLY A 129 0.64 14.17 -7.74
CA GLY A 129 0.73 12.81 -8.24
C GLY A 129 0.45 12.67 -9.73
N TYR A 130 -0.61 13.29 -10.25
CA TYR A 130 -0.93 13.19 -11.68
C TYR A 130 0.14 13.86 -12.57
N SER A 131 0.63 15.04 -12.19
CA SER A 131 1.70 15.70 -12.93
C SER A 131 3.03 14.95 -12.85
N ALA A 132 3.34 14.37 -11.69
CA ALA A 132 4.50 13.51 -11.50
C ALA A 132 4.39 12.22 -12.31
N TYR A 133 3.21 11.56 -12.32
CA TYR A 133 2.93 10.39 -13.15
C TYR A 133 3.21 10.67 -14.62
N THR A 134 2.66 11.76 -15.17
CA THR A 134 2.88 12.17 -16.57
C THR A 134 4.36 12.47 -16.86
N SER A 135 5.08 13.05 -15.89
CA SER A 135 6.52 13.31 -16.05
C SER A 135 7.33 12.01 -16.08
N VAL A 136 7.08 11.07 -15.17
CA VAL A 136 7.76 9.76 -15.13
C VAL A 136 7.42 8.92 -16.37
N GLU A 137 6.18 8.98 -16.87
CA GLU A 137 5.80 8.32 -18.14
C GLU A 137 6.66 8.77 -19.32
N ASN A 138 7.17 10.00 -19.27
CA ASN A 138 8.08 10.57 -20.27
C ASN A 138 9.55 10.57 -19.82
N HIS A 139 9.89 9.87 -18.74
CA HIS A 139 11.23 9.79 -18.17
C HIS A 139 11.83 11.16 -17.79
N ILE A 140 11.00 12.07 -17.30
CA ILE A 140 11.39 13.44 -16.92
C ILE A 140 11.35 13.56 -15.40
N VAL A 141 12.44 14.05 -14.82
CA VAL A 141 12.49 14.43 -13.40
C VAL A 141 12.04 15.91 -13.26
N THR A 142 11.11 16.13 -12.34
CA THR A 142 10.60 17.46 -11.96
C THR A 142 10.52 17.56 -10.45
N PRO A 143 10.39 18.78 -9.88
CA PRO A 143 10.17 18.94 -8.44
C PRO A 143 8.93 18.19 -7.91
N GLN A 144 7.91 17.98 -8.75
CA GLN A 144 6.73 17.18 -8.40
C GLN A 144 7.08 15.69 -8.32
N VAL A 145 7.95 15.17 -9.20
CA VAL A 145 8.46 13.80 -9.14
C VAL A 145 9.25 13.59 -7.85
N ASP A 146 10.14 14.51 -7.48
CA ASP A 146 10.90 14.44 -6.23
C ASP A 146 9.97 14.41 -5.01
N ALA A 147 8.96 15.30 -4.98
CA ALA A 147 8.00 15.34 -3.88
C ALA A 147 7.19 14.05 -3.76
N VAL A 148 6.75 13.46 -4.87
CA VAL A 148 6.00 12.20 -4.86
C VAL A 148 6.89 11.01 -4.52
N ILE A 149 8.17 10.99 -4.93
CA ILE A 149 9.15 10.00 -4.47
C ILE A 149 9.27 10.05 -2.95
N GLU A 150 9.42 11.23 -2.36
CA GLU A 150 9.47 11.41 -0.91
C GLU A 150 8.17 10.92 -0.25
N ALA A 151 6.99 11.23 -0.82
CA ALA A 151 5.72 10.75 -0.30
C ALA A 151 5.64 9.22 -0.32
N ASN A 152 5.95 8.58 -1.45
CA ASN A 152 5.86 7.14 -1.63
C ASN A 152 6.84 6.36 -0.74
N THR A 153 8.04 6.89 -0.49
CA THR A 153 9.11 6.14 0.17
C THR A 153 9.31 6.52 1.63
N LEU A 154 9.24 7.81 1.96
CA LEU A 154 9.50 8.31 3.31
C LEU A 154 8.23 8.58 4.10
N LEU A 155 7.32 9.42 3.55
CA LEU A 155 6.13 9.80 4.30
C LEU A 155 5.19 8.61 4.51
N SER A 156 5.00 7.77 3.49
CA SER A 156 4.23 6.54 3.62
C SER A 156 4.87 5.60 4.63
N GLY A 157 6.17 5.30 4.49
CA GLY A 157 6.87 4.37 5.36
C GLY A 157 6.84 4.76 6.84
N LEU A 158 7.16 6.02 7.15
CA LEU A 158 7.07 6.52 8.53
C LEU A 158 5.62 6.65 9.01
N GLY A 159 4.71 6.97 8.10
CA GLY A 159 3.29 7.14 8.38
C GLY A 159 2.63 5.83 8.81
N PHE A 160 2.72 4.79 7.98
CA PHE A 160 2.08 3.50 8.29
C PHE A 160 2.72 2.80 9.49
N GLU A 161 4.05 2.81 9.54
CA GLU A 161 4.81 2.14 10.61
C GLU A 161 4.41 2.67 11.99
N ASN A 162 4.28 4.00 12.12
CA ASN A 162 3.97 4.67 13.38
C ASN A 162 2.47 4.94 13.57
N GLY A 163 1.67 4.87 12.51
CA GLY A 163 0.23 5.12 12.54
C GLY A 163 -0.63 3.86 12.52
N GLY A 164 -0.12 2.78 11.95
CA GLY A 164 -0.79 1.48 11.81
C GLY A 164 -1.49 1.31 10.46
N LEU A 165 -1.66 0.06 10.07
CA LEU A 165 -2.46 -0.39 8.94
C LEU A 165 -3.84 -0.83 9.41
N ALA A 166 -4.79 -0.99 8.48
CA ALA A 166 -6.16 -1.39 8.80
C ALA A 166 -6.78 -2.25 7.68
N GLY A 167 -7.84 -1.77 7.02
CA GLY A 167 -8.61 -2.54 6.07
C GLY A 167 -7.98 -2.67 4.69
N ALA A 168 -7.40 -1.59 4.14
CA ALA A 168 -6.89 -1.59 2.77
C ALA A 168 -5.81 -2.65 2.56
N HIS A 169 -4.83 -2.72 3.45
CA HIS A 169 -3.78 -3.73 3.43
C HIS A 169 -4.29 -5.13 3.80
N ALA A 170 -5.20 -5.25 4.75
CA ALA A 170 -5.79 -6.55 5.07
C ALA A 170 -6.57 -7.13 3.89
N ILE A 171 -7.31 -6.31 3.13
CA ILE A 171 -8.02 -6.72 1.91
C ILE A 171 -7.01 -7.08 0.81
N HIS A 172 -5.95 -6.29 0.63
CA HIS A 172 -4.83 -6.65 -0.26
C HIS A 172 -4.29 -8.05 0.08
N ASN A 173 -4.04 -8.32 1.38
CA ASN A 173 -3.62 -9.65 1.84
C ASN A 173 -4.69 -10.70 1.58
N GLY A 174 -5.97 -10.34 1.71
CA GLY A 174 -7.11 -11.18 1.39
C GLY A 174 -7.07 -11.72 -0.03
N PHE A 175 -6.69 -10.91 -1.02
CA PHE A 175 -6.58 -11.32 -2.41
C PHE A 175 -5.55 -12.43 -2.65
N THR A 176 -4.69 -12.74 -1.70
CA THR A 176 -3.79 -13.91 -1.78
C THR A 176 -4.53 -15.25 -1.68
N ALA A 177 -5.81 -15.26 -1.28
CA ALA A 177 -6.65 -16.46 -1.31
C ALA A 177 -7.11 -16.86 -2.71
N LEU A 178 -7.03 -15.93 -3.67
CA LEU A 178 -7.41 -16.19 -5.06
C LEU A 178 -6.22 -16.73 -5.85
N GLU A 179 -6.51 -17.44 -6.94
CA GLU A 179 -5.53 -17.91 -7.90
C GLU A 179 -5.54 -17.04 -9.17
N GLY A 180 -4.53 -17.18 -10.04
CA GLY A 180 -4.50 -16.58 -11.36
C GLY A 180 -3.77 -15.24 -11.46
N ASP A 181 -4.16 -14.42 -12.42
CA ASP A 181 -3.40 -13.26 -12.89
C ASP A 181 -3.35 -12.10 -11.87
N ILE A 182 -4.18 -12.11 -10.85
CA ILE A 182 -4.12 -11.14 -9.74
C ILE A 182 -2.73 -11.13 -9.05
N HIS A 183 -2.01 -12.25 -9.09
CA HIS A 183 -0.66 -12.35 -8.53
C HIS A 183 0.40 -11.63 -9.35
N HIS A 184 0.10 -11.27 -10.61
CA HIS A 184 0.98 -10.45 -11.46
C HIS A 184 0.79 -8.94 -11.23
N LEU A 185 -0.23 -8.55 -10.46
CA LEU A 185 -0.42 -7.16 -10.06
C LEU A 185 0.60 -6.75 -8.99
N THR A 186 1.00 -5.47 -9.06
CA THR A 186 1.86 -4.87 -8.04
C THR A 186 1.13 -4.78 -6.69
N HIS A 187 1.90 -4.54 -5.63
CA HIS A 187 1.35 -4.30 -4.30
C HIS A 187 0.32 -3.16 -4.32
N GLY A 188 0.71 -1.97 -4.79
CA GLY A 188 -0.15 -0.81 -4.79
C GLY A 188 -1.37 -0.91 -5.72
N GLU A 189 -1.34 -1.72 -6.78
CA GLU A 189 -2.54 -1.98 -7.59
C GLU A 189 -3.62 -2.68 -6.77
N LYS A 190 -3.26 -3.66 -5.97
CA LYS A 190 -4.21 -4.34 -5.07
C LYS A 190 -4.60 -3.46 -3.89
N VAL A 191 -3.67 -2.67 -3.35
CA VAL A 191 -3.94 -1.70 -2.27
C VAL A 191 -4.90 -0.61 -2.74
N ALA A 192 -4.79 -0.11 -3.98
CA ALA A 192 -5.73 0.87 -4.55
C ALA A 192 -7.18 0.39 -4.46
N TYR A 193 -7.43 -0.87 -4.85
CA TYR A 193 -8.76 -1.46 -4.72
C TYR A 193 -9.15 -1.67 -3.25
N GLY A 194 -8.22 -2.11 -2.42
CA GLY A 194 -8.41 -2.26 -0.97
C GLY A 194 -8.83 -0.95 -0.28
N ILE A 195 -8.27 0.20 -0.70
CA ILE A 195 -8.68 1.53 -0.24
C ILE A 195 -10.16 1.78 -0.55
N LEU A 196 -10.58 1.51 -1.79
CA LEU A 196 -11.98 1.73 -2.20
C LEU A 196 -12.94 0.82 -1.41
N VAL A 197 -12.55 -0.43 -1.16
CA VAL A 197 -13.34 -1.36 -0.33
C VAL A 197 -13.41 -0.86 1.12
N GLN A 198 -12.30 -0.42 1.71
CA GLN A 198 -12.31 0.16 3.06
C GLN A 198 -13.23 1.39 3.15
N LEU A 199 -13.21 2.28 2.15
CA LEU A 199 -14.08 3.45 2.12
C LEU A 199 -15.58 3.06 2.09
N VAL A 200 -15.94 1.99 1.37
CA VAL A 200 -17.31 1.45 1.37
C VAL A 200 -17.66 0.89 2.76
N LEU A 201 -16.81 0.08 3.34
CA LEU A 201 -17.02 -0.51 4.68
C LEU A 201 -17.14 0.54 5.80
N GLU A 202 -16.45 1.67 5.65
CA GLU A 202 -16.52 2.81 6.57
C GLU A 202 -17.73 3.71 6.34
N ASN A 203 -18.58 3.44 5.34
CA ASN A 203 -19.66 4.32 4.89
C ASN A 203 -19.14 5.75 4.59
N ALA A 204 -17.98 5.84 3.94
CA ALA A 204 -17.40 7.12 3.58
C ALA A 204 -18.33 7.91 2.64
N PRO A 205 -18.36 9.25 2.70
CA PRO A 205 -19.12 10.04 1.75
C PRO A 205 -18.75 9.71 0.30
N THR A 206 -19.74 9.67 -0.59
CA THR A 206 -19.53 9.40 -2.03
C THR A 206 -18.47 10.31 -2.64
N GLU A 207 -18.39 11.56 -2.21
CA GLU A 207 -17.39 12.50 -2.67
C GLU A 207 -15.95 12.04 -2.33
N LYS A 208 -15.73 11.50 -1.12
CA LYS A 208 -14.43 10.93 -0.71
C LYS A 208 -14.10 9.71 -1.57
N PHE A 209 -15.03 8.78 -1.75
CA PHE A 209 -14.85 7.61 -2.62
C PHE A 209 -14.47 8.04 -4.05
N MET A 210 -15.21 8.96 -4.64
CA MET A 210 -14.98 9.45 -6.00
C MET A 210 -13.66 10.18 -6.16
N LYS A 211 -13.19 10.90 -5.13
CA LYS A 211 -11.87 11.55 -5.13
C LYS A 211 -10.75 10.52 -5.36
N TYR A 212 -10.76 9.43 -4.59
CA TYR A 212 -9.77 8.37 -4.72
C TYR A 212 -9.92 7.59 -6.03
N LYS A 213 -11.14 7.17 -6.35
CA LYS A 213 -11.45 6.44 -7.57
C LYS A 213 -11.00 7.20 -8.82
N THR A 214 -11.31 8.50 -8.92
CA THR A 214 -10.91 9.33 -10.06
C THR A 214 -9.38 9.47 -10.14
N PHE A 215 -8.71 9.61 -9.00
CA PHE A 215 -7.26 9.65 -8.99
C PHE A 215 -6.66 8.34 -9.49
N PHE A 216 -7.14 7.19 -9.01
CA PHE A 216 -6.69 5.87 -9.45
C PHE A 216 -6.91 5.64 -10.95
N ASP A 217 -8.08 6.03 -11.48
CA ASP A 217 -8.33 5.97 -12.93
C ASP A 217 -7.29 6.79 -13.72
N ASN A 218 -6.97 8.01 -13.25
CA ASN A 218 -6.05 8.90 -13.93
C ASN A 218 -4.59 8.40 -13.96
N ILE A 219 -4.22 7.50 -13.04
CA ILE A 219 -2.89 6.89 -12.99
C ILE A 219 -2.90 5.39 -13.35
N ASN A 220 -3.97 4.94 -14.01
CA ASN A 220 -4.16 3.57 -14.50
C ASN A 220 -4.08 2.49 -13.40
N MET A 221 -4.58 2.77 -12.20
CA MET A 221 -4.72 1.79 -11.13
C MET A 221 -6.09 1.08 -11.20
N PRO A 222 -6.18 -0.20 -10.80
CA PRO A 222 -7.42 -0.96 -10.84
C PRO A 222 -8.51 -0.35 -9.93
N THR A 223 -9.68 -0.11 -10.49
CA THR A 223 -10.89 0.30 -9.76
C THR A 223 -12.07 -0.64 -9.97
N THR A 224 -11.87 -1.71 -10.78
CA THR A 224 -12.87 -2.74 -11.10
C THR A 224 -12.30 -4.14 -10.92
N LEU A 225 -13.18 -5.15 -10.83
CA LEU A 225 -12.77 -6.57 -10.79
C LEU A 225 -12.04 -6.99 -12.08
N GLU A 226 -12.43 -6.41 -13.23
CA GLU A 226 -11.73 -6.63 -14.51
C GLU A 226 -10.29 -6.09 -14.42
N GLY A 227 -10.09 -4.90 -13.86
CA GLY A 227 -8.75 -4.35 -13.64
C GLY A 227 -7.89 -5.16 -12.68
N LEU A 228 -8.51 -5.91 -11.77
CA LEU A 228 -7.84 -6.86 -10.88
C LEU A 228 -7.67 -8.26 -11.51
N HIS A 229 -8.17 -8.51 -12.73
CA HIS A 229 -8.21 -9.82 -13.39
C HIS A 229 -8.99 -10.89 -12.63
N ILE A 230 -10.05 -10.49 -11.92
CA ILE A 230 -10.92 -11.35 -11.11
C ILE A 230 -12.41 -11.17 -11.43
N GLU A 231 -12.75 -10.73 -12.63
CA GLU A 231 -14.13 -10.49 -13.07
C GLU A 231 -15.00 -11.77 -13.10
N ASN A 232 -14.37 -12.94 -13.12
CA ASN A 232 -15.05 -14.23 -13.13
C ASN A 232 -15.08 -14.94 -11.77
N THR A 233 -14.58 -14.28 -10.71
CA THR A 233 -14.52 -14.81 -9.36
C THR A 233 -15.95 -14.97 -8.79
N SER A 234 -16.25 -16.13 -8.22
CA SER A 234 -17.52 -16.41 -7.57
C SER A 234 -17.67 -15.63 -6.25
N TYR A 235 -18.92 -15.51 -5.77
CA TYR A 235 -19.19 -14.88 -4.47
C TYR A 235 -18.47 -15.61 -3.33
N GLU A 236 -18.46 -16.93 -3.38
CA GLU A 236 -17.79 -17.79 -2.39
C GLU A 236 -16.29 -17.56 -2.33
N GLU A 237 -15.65 -17.35 -3.48
CA GLU A 237 -14.22 -17.00 -3.52
C GLU A 237 -13.96 -15.59 -2.97
N LEU A 238 -14.86 -14.62 -3.22
CA LEU A 238 -14.77 -13.30 -2.59
C LEU A 238 -14.97 -13.37 -1.06
N VAL A 239 -15.80 -14.26 -0.57
CA VAL A 239 -15.92 -14.53 0.89
C VAL A 239 -14.59 -15.08 1.44
N GLN A 240 -13.87 -15.94 0.71
CA GLN A 240 -12.54 -16.41 1.11
C GLN A 240 -11.53 -15.27 1.20
N VAL A 241 -11.61 -14.27 0.32
CA VAL A 241 -10.83 -13.03 0.45
C VAL A 241 -11.12 -12.35 1.78
N GLY A 242 -12.40 -12.23 2.14
CA GLY A 242 -12.84 -11.68 3.42
C GLY A 242 -12.32 -12.50 4.62
N GLU A 243 -12.45 -13.82 4.57
CA GLU A 243 -11.94 -14.72 5.62
C GLU A 243 -10.43 -14.55 5.83
N ARG A 244 -9.67 -14.44 4.73
CA ARG A 244 -8.22 -14.23 4.79
C ARG A 244 -7.87 -12.86 5.36
N ALA A 245 -8.61 -11.79 4.99
CA ALA A 245 -8.42 -10.44 5.52
C ALA A 245 -8.71 -10.35 7.03
N LEU A 246 -9.62 -11.17 7.54
CA LEU A 246 -10.03 -11.22 8.95
C LEU A 246 -9.16 -12.12 9.84
N THR A 247 -8.05 -12.65 9.32
CA THR A 247 -7.17 -13.50 10.14
C THR A 247 -6.60 -12.73 11.35
N PRO A 248 -6.46 -13.36 12.53
CA PRO A 248 -6.12 -12.67 13.77
C PRO A 248 -4.79 -11.91 13.77
N ASN A 249 -3.87 -12.26 12.87
CA ASN A 249 -2.55 -11.64 12.76
C ASN A 249 -2.51 -10.54 11.67
N ASP A 250 -3.65 -10.22 11.06
CA ASP A 250 -3.75 -9.16 10.07
C ASP A 250 -4.28 -7.86 10.70
N THR A 251 -4.19 -6.78 9.96
CA THR A 251 -4.44 -5.41 10.46
C THR A 251 -5.92 -5.01 10.47
N PHE A 252 -6.84 -5.86 9.97
CA PHE A 252 -8.27 -5.54 9.83
C PHE A 252 -8.95 -5.15 11.15
N ALA A 253 -8.45 -5.66 12.29
CA ALA A 253 -8.94 -5.27 13.62
C ALA A 253 -8.85 -3.75 13.90
N ASN A 254 -7.95 -3.04 13.23
CA ASN A 254 -7.84 -1.58 13.29
C ASN A 254 -8.96 -0.87 12.50
N LEU A 255 -9.67 -1.57 11.63
CA LEU A 255 -10.88 -1.09 10.97
C LEU A 255 -12.13 -1.48 11.77
N SER A 256 -12.34 -2.76 12.02
CA SER A 256 -13.51 -3.29 12.72
C SER A 256 -13.24 -4.71 13.26
N ASP A 257 -13.93 -5.01 14.36
CA ASP A 257 -14.05 -6.36 14.95
C ASP A 257 -15.44 -7.00 14.71
N LYS A 258 -16.29 -6.35 13.91
CA LYS A 258 -17.69 -6.74 13.69
C LYS A 258 -18.02 -7.05 12.24
N ILE A 259 -17.22 -6.54 11.31
CA ILE A 259 -17.41 -6.79 9.87
C ILE A 259 -17.13 -8.27 9.60
N THR A 260 -18.01 -8.90 8.83
CA THR A 260 -17.93 -10.30 8.41
C THR A 260 -17.25 -10.45 7.06
N ALA A 261 -16.88 -11.69 6.72
CA ALA A 261 -16.32 -12.00 5.40
C ALA A 261 -17.32 -11.74 4.26
N ASP A 262 -18.60 -12.01 4.48
CA ASP A 262 -19.67 -11.71 3.53
C ASP A 262 -19.80 -10.18 3.30
N GLU A 263 -19.73 -9.37 4.34
CA GLU A 263 -19.76 -7.90 4.20
C GLU A 263 -18.54 -7.36 3.44
N ILE A 264 -17.38 -8.00 3.56
CA ILE A 264 -16.20 -7.67 2.75
C ILE A 264 -16.45 -8.04 1.28
N ALA A 265 -16.99 -9.24 1.01
CA ALA A 265 -17.35 -9.67 -0.35
C ALA A 265 -18.37 -8.72 -0.99
N ASP A 266 -19.40 -8.32 -0.25
CA ASP A 266 -20.42 -7.35 -0.68
C ASP A 266 -19.79 -5.97 -0.98
N ALA A 267 -18.84 -5.52 -0.15
CA ALA A 267 -18.14 -4.27 -0.37
C ALA A 267 -17.23 -4.33 -1.63
N ILE A 268 -16.56 -5.46 -1.87
CA ILE A 268 -15.77 -5.69 -3.10
C ILE A 268 -16.68 -5.55 -4.34
N LEU A 269 -17.84 -6.19 -4.35
CA LEU A 269 -18.81 -6.08 -5.45
C LEU A 269 -19.36 -4.65 -5.58
N THR A 270 -19.66 -4.00 -4.46
CA THR A 270 -20.15 -2.62 -4.43
C THR A 270 -19.13 -1.66 -5.07
N VAL A 271 -17.84 -1.80 -4.78
CA VAL A 271 -16.77 -1.00 -5.41
C VAL A 271 -16.78 -1.20 -6.92
N ASN A 272 -16.88 -2.45 -7.40
CA ASN A 272 -16.94 -2.74 -8.83
C ASN A 272 -18.12 -2.03 -9.52
N ASP A 273 -19.30 -2.07 -8.92
CA ASP A 273 -20.53 -1.48 -9.48
C ASP A 273 -20.48 0.05 -9.44
N LEU A 274 -20.00 0.64 -8.32
CA LEU A 274 -19.78 2.08 -8.21
C LEU A 274 -18.76 2.58 -9.22
N SER A 275 -17.70 1.80 -9.47
CA SER A 275 -16.64 2.18 -10.41
C SER A 275 -17.08 2.12 -11.86
N LYS A 276 -18.01 1.23 -12.20
CA LYS A 276 -18.63 1.11 -13.55
C LYS A 276 -19.77 2.09 -13.78
N SER A 277 -20.39 2.60 -12.71
CA SER A 277 -21.48 3.56 -12.86
C SER A 277 -20.96 4.93 -13.32
N GLN A 278 -21.59 5.47 -14.37
CA GLN A 278 -21.37 6.86 -14.77
C GLN A 278 -22.22 7.75 -13.84
N PHE A 279 -21.56 8.33 -12.83
CA PHE A 279 -22.21 9.42 -12.09
C PHE A 279 -22.24 10.65 -12.98
N ASN A 280 -23.44 10.99 -13.49
CA ASN A 280 -23.73 12.22 -14.25
C ASN A 280 -23.82 13.42 -13.29
#